data_58ebd2487cd169541519ccf01e0ed232
#
_entry.id   58ebd2487cd169541519ccf01e0ed232
#
_cell.length_a   1.000
_cell.length_b   1.000
_cell.length_c   1.000
_cell.angle_alpha   90.00
_cell.angle_beta   90.00
_cell.angle_gamma   90.00
#
_symmetry.space_group_name_H-M   'P 1'
#
loop_
_entity.id
_entity.type
_entity.pdbx_description
1 polymer ?
#
loop_
_entity_poly.entity_id
_entity_poly.type
_entity_poly.pdbx_seq_one_letter_code
_entity_poly.pdbx_strand_id
1 'polypeptide(L)'
;MEQLYNSTIAAISTAMSNSGIGIVRMSGPEAFQIADRVYKGKKEKKLCEQQSHTIHYGYMVDGDQVIDEVLVMLMRGPHSYTGEDTVEINCHGGVYVVKRILELLIKNGARPAEPGEYTCLLYTSPSPRDGLLS
;
A
#
# COMPACT_ATOMS: atom_id res chain seq x y z
N MET A 1 17.38 -15.52 4.02
CA MET A 1 16.37 -16.25 3.60
C MET A 1 15.16 -16.04 4.35
N GLU A 2 15.16 -16.23 5.61
CA GLU A 2 14.02 -16.00 6.35
C GLU A 2 13.56 -14.61 6.18
N GLN A 3 14.44 -13.69 5.96
CA GLN A 3 14.05 -12.34 5.83
C GLN A 3 13.18 -12.13 4.63
N LEU A 4 13.25 -12.96 3.63
CA LEU A 4 12.42 -12.76 2.48
C LEU A 4 10.96 -13.00 2.82
N TYR A 5 10.70 -13.93 3.72
CA TYR A 5 9.35 -14.26 4.06
C TYR A 5 8.77 -13.24 5.03
N ASN A 6 9.65 -12.53 5.73
CA ASN A 6 9.19 -11.54 6.69
C ASN A 6 9.27 -10.13 6.17
N SER A 7 9.62 -9.95 4.92
CA SER A 7 9.76 -8.61 4.39
C SER A 7 8.42 -8.02 4.07
N THR A 8 8.31 -6.74 4.28
CA THR A 8 7.11 -6.02 3.87
C THR A 8 7.35 -5.56 2.45
N ILE A 9 6.43 -5.88 1.54
CA ILE A 9 6.59 -5.54 0.14
C ILE A 9 5.57 -4.50 -0.29
N ALA A 10 5.89 -3.73 -1.28
CA ALA A 10 4.99 -2.71 -1.80
C ALA A 10 5.00 -2.74 -3.33
N ALA A 11 3.87 -2.46 -3.92
CA ALA A 11 3.74 -2.45 -5.38
C ALA A 11 2.57 -1.59 -5.81
N ILE A 12 2.61 -1.12 -7.05
CA ILE A 12 1.51 -0.41 -7.63
C ILE A 12 0.48 -1.44 -8.03
N SER A 13 -0.74 -1.26 -7.57
CA SER A 13 -1.76 -2.26 -7.68
C SER A 13 -2.80 -1.96 -8.75
N THR A 14 -2.73 -0.83 -9.44
CA THR A 14 -3.68 -0.52 -10.46
C THR A 14 -2.96 -0.30 -11.77
N ALA A 15 -3.69 -0.37 -12.86
CA ALA A 15 -3.10 -0.12 -14.15
C ALA A 15 -2.70 1.33 -14.20
N MET A 16 -1.59 1.61 -14.85
CA MET A 16 -1.09 2.96 -14.96
C MET A 16 -1.84 3.62 -16.09
N SER A 17 -2.92 4.29 -15.78
CA SER A 17 -3.71 4.93 -16.79
C SER A 17 -3.86 6.39 -16.44
N ASN A 18 -4.56 7.12 -17.26
CA ASN A 18 -4.77 8.52 -17.00
C ASN A 18 -6.03 8.77 -16.22
N SER A 19 -6.53 7.78 -15.55
CA SER A 19 -7.76 7.94 -14.81
C SER A 19 -7.60 8.84 -13.61
N GLY A 20 -6.39 9.10 -13.21
CA GLY A 20 -6.18 9.97 -12.09
C GLY A 20 -6.21 9.30 -10.72
N ILE A 21 -6.59 8.04 -10.66
CA ILE A 21 -6.63 7.34 -9.40
C ILE A 21 -5.68 6.18 -9.46
N GLY A 22 -4.83 6.08 -8.49
CA GLY A 22 -3.89 4.97 -8.42
C GLY A 22 -3.93 4.32 -7.07
N ILE A 23 -3.55 3.07 -6.99
CA ILE A 23 -3.51 2.34 -5.75
C ILE A 23 -2.14 1.74 -5.56
N VAL A 24 -1.55 2.01 -4.40
CA VAL A 24 -0.29 1.39 -4.03
C VAL A 24 -0.62 0.47 -2.86
N ARG A 25 -0.21 -0.79 -2.93
CA ARG A 25 -0.52 -1.75 -1.88
C ARG A 25 0.76 -2.18 -1.21
N MET A 26 0.73 -2.30 0.11
CA MET A 26 1.87 -2.74 0.88
C MET A 26 1.39 -3.84 1.79
N SER A 27 2.14 -4.93 1.89
CA SER A 27 1.76 -6.07 2.68
C SER A 27 2.95 -6.63 3.41
N GLY A 28 2.78 -6.99 4.65
CA GLY A 28 3.83 -7.62 5.43
C GLY A 28 3.79 -7.20 6.88
N PRO A 29 4.70 -7.71 7.68
CA PRO A 29 4.67 -7.50 9.11
C PRO A 29 4.90 -6.06 9.54
N GLU A 30 5.52 -5.23 8.72
CA GLU A 30 5.77 -3.86 9.09
C GLU A 30 4.93 -2.87 8.30
N ALA A 31 3.89 -3.33 7.61
CA ALA A 31 3.11 -2.49 6.73
C ALA A 31 2.53 -1.29 7.46
N PHE A 32 1.98 -1.50 8.65
CA PHE A 32 1.34 -0.41 9.36
C PHE A 32 2.38 0.58 9.91
N GLN A 33 3.52 0.09 10.37
CA GLN A 33 4.56 0.95 10.88
C GLN A 33 5.17 1.81 9.78
N ILE A 34 5.35 1.24 8.61
CA ILE A 34 5.91 1.98 7.49
C ILE A 34 4.90 3.04 7.05
N ALA A 35 3.62 2.68 7.00
CA ALA A 35 2.60 3.63 6.61
C ALA A 35 2.55 4.81 7.59
N ASP A 36 2.70 4.53 8.90
CA ASP A 36 2.67 5.59 9.87
C ASP A 36 3.81 6.60 9.69
N ARG A 37 4.91 6.20 9.12
CA ARG A 37 6.04 7.11 8.94
C ARG A 37 5.76 8.13 7.85
N VAL A 38 4.85 7.85 6.95
CA VAL A 38 4.59 8.69 5.80
C VAL A 38 3.17 9.21 5.71
N TYR A 39 2.32 8.87 6.66
CA TYR A 39 0.93 9.30 6.65
C TYR A 39 0.72 10.41 7.67
N LYS A 40 -0.06 11.42 7.31
CA LYS A 40 -0.41 12.46 8.25
C LYS A 40 -1.90 12.75 8.10
N GLY A 41 -2.64 12.53 9.16
CA GLY A 41 -4.07 12.79 9.19
C GLY A 41 -4.36 14.14 9.78
N LYS A 42 -5.62 14.49 9.85
CA LYS A 42 -5.99 15.76 10.43
C LYS A 42 -5.81 15.74 11.91
N LYS A 43 -5.94 14.60 12.55
CA LYS A 43 -5.74 14.51 13.96
C LYS A 43 -4.56 13.60 14.14
N GLU A 44 -3.89 13.71 15.28
CA GLU A 44 -2.79 12.86 15.50
C GLU A 44 -3.32 11.49 15.75
N LYS A 45 -3.22 10.59 14.82
CA LYS A 45 -3.62 9.23 15.04
C LYS A 45 -2.61 8.36 14.32
N LYS A 46 -2.36 7.22 14.89
CA LYS A 46 -1.43 6.29 14.30
C LYS A 46 -2.19 5.18 13.62
N LEU A 47 -1.81 4.87 12.39
CA LEU A 47 -2.50 3.85 11.65
C LEU A 47 -2.35 2.49 12.32
N CYS A 48 -1.22 2.24 12.96
CA CYS A 48 -0.99 0.96 13.59
C CYS A 48 -1.91 0.73 14.79
N GLU A 49 -2.61 1.76 15.25
CA GLU A 49 -3.52 1.61 16.36
C GLU A 49 -4.98 1.54 15.90
N GLN A 50 -5.23 1.60 14.63
CA GLN A 50 -6.60 1.60 14.11
C GLN A 50 -7.10 0.19 13.87
N GLN A 51 -8.40 0.05 13.78
CA GLN A 51 -8.97 -1.25 13.57
C GLN A 51 -8.83 -1.70 12.14
N SER A 52 -8.97 -2.99 11.94
CA SER A 52 -8.89 -3.56 10.61
C SER A 52 -10.11 -3.16 9.81
N HIS A 53 -9.95 -3.13 8.51
CA HIS A 53 -11.03 -2.84 7.57
C HIS A 53 -11.58 -1.43 7.77
N THR A 54 -10.69 -0.48 8.03
CA THR A 54 -11.06 0.92 8.17
C THR A 54 -10.35 1.74 7.12
N ILE A 55 -10.94 2.87 6.78
CA ILE A 55 -10.37 3.77 5.78
C ILE A 55 -10.09 5.10 6.43
N HIS A 56 -8.94 5.64 6.16
CA HIS A 56 -8.48 6.88 6.79
C HIS A 56 -8.06 7.92 5.76
N TYR A 57 -8.59 9.11 5.86
CA TYR A 57 -8.25 10.19 4.96
C TYR A 57 -7.05 10.93 5.52
N GLY A 58 -6.16 11.32 4.69
CA GLY A 58 -5.02 12.11 5.12
C GLY A 58 -4.10 12.41 3.96
N TYR A 59 -2.82 12.58 4.28
CA TYR A 59 -1.83 12.95 3.30
C TYR A 59 -0.64 12.02 3.36
N MET A 60 -0.03 11.79 2.19
CA MET A 60 1.26 11.13 2.16
C MET A 60 2.28 12.23 2.20
N VAL A 61 3.23 12.14 3.14
CA VAL A 61 4.23 13.18 3.31
C VAL A 61 5.64 12.61 3.29
N ASP A 62 6.56 13.38 2.75
CA ASP A 62 7.96 13.01 2.74
C ASP A 62 8.62 14.14 3.54
N GLY A 63 8.81 13.89 4.83
CA GLY A 63 9.29 14.93 5.72
C GLY A 63 8.26 16.04 5.78
N ASP A 64 8.60 17.23 5.32
CA ASP A 64 7.70 18.34 5.35
C ASP A 64 6.93 18.50 4.04
N GLN A 65 7.20 17.68 3.06
CA GLN A 65 6.57 17.84 1.77
C GLN A 65 5.36 16.94 1.63
N VAL A 66 4.23 17.53 1.29
CA VAL A 66 3.02 16.75 1.05
C VAL A 66 3.05 16.27 -0.39
N ILE A 67 2.93 14.97 -0.57
CA ILE A 67 2.93 14.39 -1.90
C ILE A 67 1.54 14.37 -2.48
N ASP A 68 0.55 13.95 -1.72
CA ASP A 68 -0.83 13.87 -2.21
C ASP A 68 -1.80 13.63 -1.08
N GLU A 69 -3.07 13.91 -1.32
CA GLU A 69 -4.13 13.54 -0.40
C GLU A 69 -4.47 12.12 -0.73
N VAL A 70 -4.71 11.31 0.26
CA VAL A 70 -4.94 9.87 0.07
C VAL A 70 -6.03 9.34 0.96
N LEU A 71 -6.55 8.18 0.57
CA LEU A 71 -7.38 7.38 1.44
C LEU A 71 -6.59 6.12 1.69
N VAL A 72 -6.38 5.80 2.95
CA VAL A 72 -5.58 4.65 3.32
C VAL A 72 -6.50 3.60 3.93
N MET A 73 -6.51 2.41 3.35
CA MET A 73 -7.32 1.33 3.86
C MET A 73 -6.42 0.35 4.57
N LEU A 74 -6.81 -0.06 5.77
CA LEU A 74 -6.02 -0.97 6.58
C LEU A 74 -6.72 -2.31 6.69
N MET A 75 -5.98 -3.40 6.55
CA MET A 75 -6.52 -4.71 6.75
C MET A 75 -5.51 -5.52 7.53
N ARG A 76 -5.90 -6.07 8.67
CA ARG A 76 -4.99 -6.84 9.47
C ARG A 76 -5.11 -8.31 9.11
N GLY A 77 -4.00 -9.01 9.07
CA GLY A 77 -4.04 -10.43 8.86
C GLY A 77 -4.71 -11.12 10.02
N PRO A 78 -5.27 -12.28 9.81
CA PRO A 78 -5.26 -13.03 8.56
C PRO A 78 -6.40 -12.66 7.62
N HIS A 79 -7.26 -11.72 7.99
CA HIS A 79 -8.41 -11.38 7.18
C HIS A 79 -8.09 -10.24 6.23
N SER A 80 -7.11 -10.45 5.38
CA SER A 80 -6.71 -9.45 4.43
C SER A 80 -6.54 -10.14 3.08
N TYR A 81 -6.19 -9.36 2.05
CA TYR A 81 -6.02 -9.94 0.74
C TYR A 81 -4.89 -10.95 0.71
N THR A 82 -3.84 -10.76 1.47
CA THR A 82 -2.68 -11.61 1.41
C THR A 82 -2.53 -12.50 2.62
N GLY A 83 -3.40 -12.36 3.61
CA GLY A 83 -3.26 -13.07 4.87
C GLY A 83 -2.35 -12.35 5.85
N GLU A 84 -1.73 -11.25 5.45
CA GLU A 84 -0.84 -10.49 6.30
C GLU A 84 -1.41 -9.10 6.46
N ASP A 85 -0.81 -8.28 7.30
CA ASP A 85 -1.23 -6.90 7.46
C ASP A 85 -1.05 -6.21 6.12
N THR A 86 -2.06 -5.52 5.65
CA THR A 86 -2.04 -4.89 4.34
C THR A 86 -2.51 -3.45 4.44
N VAL A 87 -1.85 -2.58 3.72
CA VAL A 87 -2.22 -1.19 3.62
C VAL A 87 -2.42 -0.86 2.15
N GLU A 88 -3.57 -0.26 1.80
CA GLU A 88 -3.80 0.16 0.45
C GLU A 88 -3.91 1.66 0.45
N ILE A 89 -3.14 2.34 -0.37
CA ILE A 89 -3.10 3.79 -0.43
C ILE A 89 -3.69 4.21 -1.77
N ASN A 90 -4.81 4.93 -1.71
CA ASN A 90 -5.48 5.41 -2.90
C ASN A 90 -5.13 6.86 -3.09
N CYS A 91 -4.52 7.20 -4.22
CA CYS A 91 -4.05 8.55 -4.47
C CYS A 91 -4.65 9.09 -5.76
N HIS A 92 -4.57 10.40 -5.96
CA HIS A 92 -5.20 11.06 -7.07
C HIS A 92 -4.26 11.69 -8.06
N GLY A 93 -3.02 11.67 -7.81
CA GLY A 93 -2.09 12.44 -8.62
C GLY A 93 -1.60 11.82 -9.91
N GLY A 94 -2.13 10.71 -10.31
CA GLY A 94 -1.75 10.09 -11.56
C GLY A 94 -0.47 9.29 -11.46
N VAL A 95 0.09 8.93 -12.61
CA VAL A 95 1.21 8.02 -12.66
C VAL A 95 2.42 8.51 -11.88
N TYR A 96 2.72 9.78 -11.98
CA TYR A 96 3.89 10.32 -11.29
C TYR A 96 3.75 10.18 -9.77
N VAL A 97 2.57 10.49 -9.26
CA VAL A 97 2.37 10.45 -7.82
C VAL A 97 2.36 9.01 -7.33
N VAL A 98 1.77 8.11 -8.07
CA VAL A 98 1.73 6.71 -7.69
C VAL A 98 3.15 6.18 -7.56
N LYS A 99 4.02 6.52 -8.50
CA LYS A 99 5.37 6.07 -8.45
C LYS A 99 6.11 6.72 -7.29
N ARG A 100 5.81 7.97 -7.01
CA ARG A 100 6.46 8.67 -5.92
C ARG A 100 6.10 8.08 -4.58
N ILE A 101 4.84 7.68 -4.42
CA ILE A 101 4.41 7.05 -3.18
C ILE A 101 5.08 5.69 -3.02
N LEU A 102 5.19 4.92 -4.10
CA LEU A 102 5.87 3.63 -4.01
C LEU A 102 7.32 3.84 -3.56
N GLU A 103 8.01 4.80 -4.14
CA GLU A 103 9.39 5.06 -3.77
C GLU A 103 9.48 5.51 -2.31
N LEU A 104 8.50 6.26 -1.84
CA LEU A 104 8.52 6.73 -0.48
C LEU A 104 8.39 5.55 0.49
N LEU A 105 7.54 4.59 0.17
CA LEU A 105 7.38 3.42 1.03
C LEU A 105 8.68 2.59 1.04
N ILE A 106 9.32 2.46 -0.10
CA ILE A 106 10.56 1.71 -0.18
C ILE A 106 11.63 2.43 0.64
N LYS A 107 11.67 3.74 0.58
CA LYS A 107 12.65 4.50 1.33
C LYS A 107 12.45 4.31 2.81
N ASN A 108 11.24 4.03 3.24
CA ASN A 108 10.91 3.88 4.65
C ASN A 108 10.85 2.43 5.13
N GLY A 109 11.31 1.51 4.33
CA GLY A 109 11.48 0.15 4.81
C GLY A 109 10.81 -0.95 4.00
N ALA A 110 9.95 -0.61 3.07
CA ALA A 110 9.32 -1.63 2.26
C ALA A 110 10.28 -2.09 1.15
N ARG A 111 10.07 -3.26 0.64
CA ARG A 111 10.86 -3.78 -0.47
C ARG A 111 9.95 -3.78 -1.68
N PRO A 112 10.44 -3.46 -2.87
CA PRO A 112 9.57 -3.54 -4.04
C PRO A 112 9.20 -4.99 -4.28
N ALA A 113 7.96 -5.26 -4.64
CA ALA A 113 7.53 -6.63 -4.85
C ALA A 113 8.21 -7.19 -6.09
N GLU A 114 8.59 -8.43 -6.02
CA GLU A 114 9.20 -9.08 -7.18
C GLU A 114 8.10 -9.42 -8.17
N PRO A 115 8.44 -9.58 -9.43
CA PRO A 115 7.43 -9.96 -10.40
C PRO A 115 6.74 -11.25 -9.92
N GLY A 116 5.48 -11.24 -9.87
CA GLY A 116 4.73 -12.40 -9.44
C GLY A 116 4.47 -12.52 -7.97
N GLU A 117 5.12 -11.71 -7.14
CA GLU A 117 4.94 -11.84 -5.70
C GLU A 117 3.50 -11.57 -5.32
N TYR A 118 2.92 -10.46 -5.77
CA TYR A 118 1.56 -10.20 -5.44
C TYR A 118 0.63 -11.12 -6.23
N THR A 119 1.03 -11.55 -7.38
CA THR A 119 0.23 -12.44 -8.15
C THR A 119 0.06 -13.75 -7.38
N CYS A 120 1.09 -14.23 -6.77
CA CYS A 120 0.99 -15.42 -6.01
C CYS A 120 0.15 -15.21 -4.77
N LEU A 121 0.36 -14.15 -4.08
CA LEU A 121 -0.35 -13.91 -2.86
C LEU A 121 -1.83 -13.61 -3.10
N LEU A 122 -2.16 -12.92 -4.15
CA LEU A 122 -3.51 -12.56 -4.38
C LEU A 122 -4.24 -13.44 -5.33
N TYR A 123 -3.62 -14.48 -5.78
CA TYR A 123 -4.17 -15.28 -6.78
C TYR A 123 -5.39 -16.01 -6.36
N THR A 124 -5.56 -16.13 -5.12
CA THR A 124 -6.69 -16.82 -4.67
C THR A 124 -7.89 -15.97 -4.97
N SER A 125 -7.68 -14.73 -5.26
CA SER A 125 -8.73 -13.91 -5.50
C SER A 125 -9.08 -14.14 -6.89
N PRO A 126 -10.15 -14.33 -7.27
CA PRO A 126 -10.55 -14.65 -8.54
C PRO A 126 -10.54 -13.56 -9.36
N SER A 127 -9.97 -13.03 -9.73
CA SER A 127 -10.02 -12.04 -10.47
C SER A 127 -9.94 -12.38 -11.65
N PRO A 128 -10.58 -12.62 -12.14
CA PRO A 128 -10.56 -13.03 -13.28
C PRO A 128 -10.25 -12.15 -14.13
N ARG A 129 -10.59 -11.47 -13.98
CA ARG A 129 -10.33 -10.66 -14.69
C ARG A 129 -9.13 -10.61 -14.75
N ASP A 130 -8.81 -11.29 -14.24
CA ASP A 130 -7.61 -11.33 -14.20
C ASP A 130 -7.11 -11.26 -15.38
N GLY A 131 -7.68 -11.74 -16.11
CA GLY A 131 -7.22 -11.57 -17.25
C GLY A 131 -7.10 -10.20 -17.50
N LEU A 132 -7.91 -9.45 -17.04
CA LEU A 132 -7.81 -8.21 -17.24
C LEU A 132 -6.72 -7.64 -16.82
N LEU A 133 -6.33 -7.98 -15.82
CA LEU A 133 -5.30 -7.41 -15.28
C LEU A 133 -4.15 -7.86 -15.88
N SER A 134 -4.20 -8.82 -16.54
CA SER A 134 -3.02 -9.30 -17.02
C SER A 134 -2.60 -8.69 -18.12
#